data_30df61af238c1ca8cdcd1c3a1e5e9958
#
_entry.id   30df61af238c1ca8cdcd1c3a1e5e9958
#
_cell.length_a   1.000
_cell.length_b   1.000
_cell.length_c   1.000
_cell.angle_alpha   90.00
_cell.angle_beta   90.00
_cell.angle_gamma   90.00
#
_symmetry.space_group_name_H-M   'P 1'
#
loop_
_entity.id
_entity.type
_entity.pdbx_description
1 polymer ?
#
loop_
_entity_poly.entity_id
_entity_poly.type
_entity_poly.pdbx_seq_one_letter_code
_entity_poly.pdbx_strand_id
1 'polypeptide(L)'
;LLLYFRREAGVETITITVNENNRAPILNAIGNKSVSEGELLQFTVTASDPDSGDNLTYSANGLPSGATFDPATRIFSWAPDFSQTGTYPGVTFTVTDDGTPNLNDSESITISVGEVNQAPDLDAIGNKSVDEGALLTFTISATDPDTGDSLTYSATNLPTGATFAPLTQTFSWTPDDTQSGSYSTVTFTVADNGTP
;
A
#
# COMPACT_ATOMS: atom_id res chain seq x y z
N LEU A 1 -52.76 -73.61 47.28
CA LEU A 1 -51.53 -72.79 47.43
C LEU A 1 -51.39 -71.92 46.17
N LEU A 2 -51.71 -70.60 46.30
CA LEU A 2 -51.61 -69.67 45.22
C LEU A 2 -50.18 -69.06 45.33
N LEU A 3 -49.30 -69.42 44.39
CA LEU A 3 -47.98 -68.77 44.32
C LEU A 3 -48.19 -67.44 43.55
N TYR A 4 -48.03 -66.33 44.27
CA TYR A 4 -47.92 -65.02 43.66
C TYR A 4 -46.48 -64.81 43.18
N PHE A 5 -46.25 -64.83 41.86
CA PHE A 5 -44.99 -64.37 41.29
C PHE A 5 -45.01 -62.82 41.28
N ARG A 6 -44.22 -62.24 42.19
CA ARG A 6 -43.94 -60.81 42.15
C ARG A 6 -42.96 -60.61 40.99
N ARG A 7 -43.40 -60.01 39.96
CA ARG A 7 -42.50 -59.55 38.88
C ARG A 7 -41.75 -58.38 39.46
N GLU A 8 -40.44 -58.55 39.75
CA GLU A 8 -39.59 -57.42 40.04
C GLU A 8 -39.49 -56.55 38.79
N ALA A 9 -39.72 -55.24 38.91
CA ALA A 9 -39.54 -54.30 37.83
C ALA A 9 -38.05 -54.21 37.53
N GLY A 10 -37.62 -54.75 36.42
CA GLY A 10 -36.28 -54.54 35.94
C GLY A 10 -36.06 -53.07 35.57
N VAL A 11 -35.02 -52.44 36.12
CA VAL A 11 -34.63 -51.10 35.76
C VAL A 11 -33.42 -51.24 34.84
N GLU A 12 -33.52 -50.71 33.64
CA GLU A 12 -32.43 -50.61 32.68
C GLU A 12 -32.01 -49.15 32.58
N THR A 13 -30.71 -48.89 32.71
CA THR A 13 -30.13 -47.54 32.49
C THR A 13 -29.39 -47.56 31.16
N ILE A 14 -29.79 -46.68 30.29
CA ILE A 14 -29.10 -46.47 29.01
C ILE A 14 -28.43 -45.12 28.99
N THR A 15 -27.31 -45.03 28.25
CA THR A 15 -26.65 -43.76 27.93
C THR A 15 -27.01 -43.40 26.53
N ILE A 16 -27.56 -42.20 26.36
CA ILE A 16 -27.82 -41.61 25.02
C ILE A 16 -26.73 -40.54 24.84
N THR A 17 -25.91 -40.71 23.81
CA THR A 17 -24.94 -39.71 23.39
C THR A 17 -25.50 -38.98 22.15
N VAL A 18 -25.56 -37.66 22.25
CA VAL A 18 -25.87 -36.81 21.08
C VAL A 18 -24.52 -36.20 20.65
N ASN A 19 -24.10 -36.58 19.46
CA ASN A 19 -22.88 -35.99 18.87
C ASN A 19 -23.21 -34.64 18.26
N GLU A 20 -22.33 -33.68 18.47
CA GLU A 20 -22.39 -32.37 17.82
C GLU A 20 -22.11 -32.53 16.32
N ASN A 21 -22.79 -31.71 15.51
CA ASN A 21 -22.51 -31.59 14.08
C ASN A 21 -21.83 -30.25 13.86
N ASN A 22 -20.57 -30.28 13.45
CA ASN A 22 -19.75 -29.08 13.23
C ASN A 22 -20.42 -28.10 12.25
N ARG A 23 -20.42 -26.83 12.60
CA ARG A 23 -20.89 -25.68 11.82
C ARG A 23 -19.74 -24.76 11.48
N ALA A 24 -19.78 -24.15 10.32
CA ALA A 24 -18.70 -23.26 9.91
C ALA A 24 -18.64 -21.99 10.78
N PRO A 25 -17.42 -21.46 11.02
CA PRO A 25 -17.24 -20.14 11.60
C PRO A 25 -17.86 -19.06 10.72
N ILE A 26 -18.12 -17.90 11.30
CA ILE A 26 -18.68 -16.74 10.62
C ILE A 26 -17.64 -15.62 10.69
N LEU A 27 -17.07 -15.27 9.54
CA LEU A 27 -16.15 -14.14 9.41
C LEU A 27 -16.96 -12.84 9.51
N ASN A 28 -16.55 -11.92 10.39
CA ASN A 28 -17.15 -10.59 10.41
C ASN A 28 -16.73 -9.80 9.19
N ALA A 29 -17.71 -9.14 8.55
CA ALA A 29 -17.46 -8.39 7.33
C ALA A 29 -16.32 -7.38 7.47
N ILE A 30 -15.35 -7.47 6.57
CA ILE A 30 -14.16 -6.60 6.51
C ILE A 30 -14.47 -5.41 5.60
N GLY A 31 -15.02 -5.70 4.41
CA GLY A 31 -15.31 -4.71 3.37
C GLY A 31 -14.05 -4.12 2.73
N ASN A 32 -14.24 -3.48 1.57
CA ASN A 32 -13.15 -2.80 0.87
C ASN A 32 -12.52 -1.71 1.73
N LYS A 33 -11.22 -1.44 1.50
CA LYS A 33 -10.41 -0.46 2.23
C LYS A 33 -9.80 0.55 1.28
N SER A 34 -9.47 1.72 1.81
CA SER A 34 -8.68 2.73 1.12
C SER A 34 -7.62 3.29 2.05
N VAL A 35 -6.50 3.70 1.49
CA VAL A 35 -5.37 4.33 2.19
C VAL A 35 -4.65 5.22 1.19
N SER A 36 -3.99 6.29 1.64
CA SER A 36 -3.07 7.06 0.82
C SER A 36 -1.66 6.46 0.87
N GLU A 37 -0.86 6.68 -0.15
CA GLU A 37 0.56 6.35 -0.13
C GLU A 37 1.25 6.99 1.07
N GLY A 38 2.23 6.30 1.64
CA GLY A 38 2.93 6.71 2.85
C GLY A 38 2.14 6.56 4.15
N GLU A 39 0.82 6.31 4.11
CA GLU A 39 0.00 6.14 5.30
C GLU A 39 -0.14 4.66 5.70
N LEU A 40 -0.33 4.43 6.99
CA LEU A 40 -0.52 3.08 7.53
C LEU A 40 -2.00 2.65 7.47
N LEU A 41 -2.30 1.62 6.67
CA LEU A 41 -3.55 0.87 6.76
C LEU A 41 -3.39 -0.28 7.74
N GLN A 42 -4.17 -0.29 8.82
CA GLN A 42 -4.18 -1.37 9.80
C GLN A 42 -5.61 -1.69 10.24
N PHE A 43 -5.93 -2.99 10.32
CA PHE A 43 -7.21 -3.45 10.88
C PHE A 43 -7.08 -4.88 11.40
N THR A 44 -8.02 -5.26 12.29
CA THR A 44 -8.10 -6.60 12.88
C THR A 44 -9.21 -7.41 12.21
N VAL A 45 -8.90 -8.63 11.82
CA VAL A 45 -9.88 -9.61 11.31
C VAL A 45 -10.50 -10.35 12.49
N THR A 46 -11.82 -10.44 12.52
CA THR A 46 -12.55 -11.09 13.61
C THR A 46 -13.59 -12.06 13.08
N ALA A 47 -13.87 -13.11 13.83
CA ALA A 47 -14.89 -14.10 13.52
C ALA A 47 -15.51 -14.63 14.81
N SER A 48 -16.64 -15.32 14.67
CA SER A 48 -17.29 -16.09 15.72
C SER A 48 -17.60 -17.48 15.22
N ASP A 49 -17.69 -18.45 16.16
CA ASP A 49 -18.13 -19.79 15.84
C ASP A 49 -19.43 -20.11 16.60
N PRO A 50 -20.45 -20.74 15.94
CA PRO A 50 -21.64 -21.21 16.61
C PRO A 50 -21.39 -22.40 17.55
N ASP A 51 -20.28 -23.14 17.37
CA ASP A 51 -19.92 -24.29 18.18
C ASP A 51 -18.99 -23.87 19.31
N SER A 52 -19.48 -24.02 20.53
CA SER A 52 -18.76 -23.53 21.70
C SER A 52 -17.57 -24.43 22.02
N GLY A 53 -16.37 -23.87 21.97
CA GLY A 53 -15.12 -24.57 22.29
C GLY A 53 -14.18 -24.75 21.10
N ASP A 54 -14.64 -24.48 19.89
CA ASP A 54 -13.80 -24.57 18.72
C ASP A 54 -12.76 -23.43 18.68
N ASN A 55 -11.54 -23.79 18.24
CA ASN A 55 -10.47 -22.84 18.08
C ASN A 55 -10.39 -22.36 16.63
N LEU A 56 -10.38 -21.04 16.46
CA LEU A 56 -10.33 -20.41 15.16
C LEU A 56 -8.90 -20.09 14.74
N THR A 57 -8.52 -20.51 13.54
CA THR A 57 -7.27 -20.17 12.88
C THR A 57 -7.54 -19.21 11.73
N TYR A 58 -6.63 -18.24 11.52
CA TYR A 58 -6.77 -17.19 10.52
C TYR A 58 -5.64 -17.22 9.51
N SER A 59 -5.94 -16.89 8.26
CA SER A 59 -4.96 -16.76 7.20
C SER A 59 -5.33 -15.65 6.23
N ALA A 60 -4.35 -15.17 5.46
CA ALA A 60 -4.58 -14.22 4.38
C ALA A 60 -3.76 -14.60 3.15
N ASN A 61 -4.32 -14.33 1.96
CA ASN A 61 -3.70 -14.56 0.67
C ASN A 61 -3.89 -13.35 -0.25
N GLY A 62 -3.06 -13.23 -1.30
CA GLY A 62 -3.16 -12.15 -2.27
C GLY A 62 -2.74 -10.79 -1.68
N LEU A 63 -1.87 -10.79 -0.68
CA LEU A 63 -1.38 -9.56 -0.05
C LEU A 63 -0.55 -8.73 -1.03
N PRO A 64 -0.74 -7.41 -1.08
CA PRO A 64 0.15 -6.50 -1.80
C PRO A 64 1.61 -6.62 -1.33
N SER A 65 2.55 -6.19 -2.16
CA SER A 65 3.95 -6.14 -1.77
C SER A 65 4.15 -5.25 -0.54
N GLY A 66 4.88 -5.73 0.47
CA GLY A 66 5.10 -5.04 1.73
C GLY A 66 3.96 -5.15 2.75
N ALA A 67 2.78 -5.66 2.36
CA ALA A 67 1.70 -5.92 3.30
C ALA A 67 1.96 -7.19 4.12
N THR A 68 1.50 -7.19 5.36
CA THR A 68 1.62 -8.31 6.30
C THR A 68 0.28 -8.64 6.94
N PHE A 69 0.12 -9.91 7.28
CA PHE A 69 -0.97 -10.38 8.16
C PHE A 69 -0.38 -11.30 9.22
N ASP A 70 -0.63 -10.99 10.48
CA ASP A 70 -0.23 -11.84 11.60
C ASP A 70 -1.43 -12.68 12.06
N PRO A 71 -1.43 -14.01 11.85
CA PRO A 71 -2.52 -14.88 12.25
C PRO A 71 -2.79 -14.92 13.76
N ALA A 72 -1.76 -14.70 14.60
CA ALA A 72 -1.89 -14.76 16.05
C ALA A 72 -2.58 -13.52 16.61
N THR A 73 -2.24 -12.34 16.14
CA THR A 73 -2.90 -11.08 16.51
C THR A 73 -4.08 -10.73 15.61
N ARG A 74 -4.18 -11.40 14.45
CA ARG A 74 -5.21 -11.20 13.42
C ARG A 74 -5.17 -9.81 12.80
N ILE A 75 -4.00 -9.17 12.84
CA ILE A 75 -3.79 -7.82 12.35
C ILE A 75 -3.23 -7.86 10.93
N PHE A 76 -3.93 -7.21 10.01
CA PHE A 76 -3.39 -6.79 8.73
C PHE A 76 -2.70 -5.43 8.90
N SER A 77 -1.55 -5.25 8.27
CA SER A 77 -0.78 -4.01 8.30
C SER A 77 -0.07 -3.78 6.96
N TRP A 78 -0.23 -2.59 6.40
CA TRP A 78 0.42 -2.18 5.17
C TRP A 78 0.58 -0.66 5.12
N ALA A 79 1.77 -0.18 4.77
CA ALA A 79 2.03 1.20 4.40
C ALA A 79 2.55 1.19 2.97
N PRO A 80 1.71 1.48 1.96
CA PRO A 80 2.15 1.53 0.57
C PRO A 80 3.15 2.67 0.38
N ASP A 81 4.17 2.43 -0.44
CA ASP A 81 5.13 3.46 -0.83
C ASP A 81 4.59 4.27 -2.03
N PHE A 82 5.30 5.36 -2.40
CA PHE A 82 4.91 6.30 -3.47
C PHE A 82 4.95 5.73 -4.90
N SER A 83 5.25 4.43 -5.06
CA SER A 83 5.15 3.70 -6.33
C SER A 83 3.97 2.73 -6.35
N GLN A 84 3.15 2.70 -5.29
CA GLN A 84 2.11 1.71 -5.07
C GLN A 84 0.68 2.28 -5.18
N THR A 85 0.50 3.41 -5.84
CA THR A 85 -0.84 3.91 -6.18
C THR A 85 -1.63 2.89 -7.00
N GLY A 86 -2.95 2.81 -6.81
CA GLY A 86 -3.80 1.94 -7.60
C GLY A 86 -4.76 1.06 -6.81
N THR A 87 -5.15 -0.07 -7.42
CA THR A 87 -6.19 -0.94 -6.90
C THR A 87 -5.66 -2.37 -6.77
N TYR A 88 -5.82 -2.94 -5.59
CA TYR A 88 -5.35 -4.28 -5.20
C TYR A 88 -6.55 -5.18 -4.89
N PRO A 89 -7.16 -5.83 -5.90
CA PRO A 89 -8.27 -6.75 -5.70
C PRO A 89 -7.78 -8.12 -5.25
N GLY A 90 -8.67 -8.90 -4.62
CA GLY A 90 -8.41 -10.30 -4.30
C GLY A 90 -7.58 -10.53 -3.05
N VAL A 91 -7.45 -9.54 -2.16
CA VAL A 91 -6.91 -9.76 -0.81
C VAL A 91 -7.94 -10.56 -0.02
N THR A 92 -7.64 -11.83 0.24
CA THR A 92 -8.60 -12.78 0.82
C THR A 92 -8.18 -13.16 2.23
N PHE A 93 -9.11 -13.01 3.17
CA PHE A 93 -8.97 -13.45 4.57
C PHE A 93 -9.86 -14.67 4.79
N THR A 94 -9.33 -15.68 5.45
CA THR A 94 -10.02 -16.93 5.76
C THR A 94 -9.91 -17.24 7.24
N VAL A 95 -11.02 -17.68 7.84
CA VAL A 95 -11.08 -18.26 9.18
C VAL A 95 -11.46 -19.73 9.04
N THR A 96 -10.83 -20.60 9.82
CA THR A 96 -11.07 -22.05 9.83
C THR A 96 -11.21 -22.51 11.28
N ASP A 97 -12.20 -23.34 11.58
CA ASP A 97 -12.38 -24.01 12.87
C ASP A 97 -11.47 -25.26 13.01
N ASP A 98 -11.46 -25.87 14.19
CA ASP A 98 -10.80 -27.16 14.44
C ASP A 98 -11.81 -28.32 14.67
N GLY A 99 -13.08 -28.13 14.29
CA GLY A 99 -14.12 -29.13 14.31
C GLY A 99 -13.90 -30.30 13.33
N THR A 100 -14.80 -31.26 13.30
CA THR A 100 -14.67 -32.43 12.42
C THR A 100 -15.90 -32.63 11.53
N PRO A 101 -15.78 -32.43 10.18
CA PRO A 101 -14.63 -31.93 9.45
C PRO A 101 -14.36 -30.45 9.75
N ASN A 102 -13.10 -29.97 9.58
CA ASN A 102 -12.82 -28.55 9.65
C ASN A 102 -13.60 -27.80 8.57
N LEU A 103 -14.25 -26.71 8.97
CA LEU A 103 -15.00 -25.83 8.08
C LEU A 103 -14.38 -24.43 8.09
N ASN A 104 -14.72 -23.61 7.11
CA ASN A 104 -14.16 -22.25 6.98
C ASN A 104 -15.16 -21.27 6.41
N ASP A 105 -14.85 -19.97 6.61
CA ASP A 105 -15.48 -18.83 5.95
C ASP A 105 -14.41 -17.86 5.47
N SER A 106 -14.69 -17.10 4.40
CA SER A 106 -13.70 -16.20 3.82
C SER A 106 -14.35 -14.99 3.14
N GLU A 107 -13.62 -13.89 3.14
CA GLU A 107 -13.97 -12.67 2.40
C GLU A 107 -12.79 -12.21 1.55
N SER A 108 -13.08 -11.85 0.30
CA SER A 108 -12.15 -11.22 -0.63
C SER A 108 -12.47 -9.74 -0.72
N ILE A 109 -11.51 -8.89 -0.38
CA ILE A 109 -11.65 -7.44 -0.43
C ILE A 109 -10.78 -6.82 -1.52
N THR A 110 -11.08 -5.57 -1.84
CA THR A 110 -10.24 -4.69 -2.64
C THR A 110 -9.67 -3.60 -1.75
N ILE A 111 -8.37 -3.34 -1.88
CA ILE A 111 -7.70 -2.19 -1.24
C ILE A 111 -7.37 -1.18 -2.34
N SER A 112 -7.81 0.08 -2.17
CA SER A 112 -7.49 1.18 -3.07
C SER A 112 -6.45 2.08 -2.43
N VAL A 113 -5.35 2.35 -3.12
CA VAL A 113 -4.29 3.25 -2.69
C VAL A 113 -4.42 4.56 -3.49
N GLY A 114 -4.66 5.65 -2.76
CA GLY A 114 -4.68 6.99 -3.32
C GLY A 114 -3.27 7.52 -3.50
N GLU A 115 -3.04 8.20 -4.60
CA GLU A 115 -1.79 8.89 -4.90
C GLU A 115 -1.61 10.10 -3.98
N VAL A 116 -0.36 10.41 -3.62
CA VAL A 116 0.05 11.60 -2.86
C VAL A 116 1.24 12.24 -3.56
N ASN A 117 1.00 13.35 -4.24
CA ASN A 117 2.02 14.05 -5.01
C ASN A 117 3.27 14.37 -4.19
N GLN A 118 4.42 14.02 -4.75
CA GLN A 118 5.76 14.34 -4.26
C GLN A 118 6.40 15.37 -5.19
N ALA A 119 7.23 16.24 -4.64
CA ALA A 119 7.95 17.19 -5.47
C ALA A 119 9.11 16.52 -6.22
N PRO A 120 9.38 16.95 -7.47
CA PRO A 120 10.51 16.45 -8.22
C PRO A 120 11.87 16.83 -7.59
N ASP A 121 12.85 15.98 -7.74
CA ASP A 121 14.23 16.20 -7.29
C ASP A 121 15.11 16.63 -8.47
N LEU A 122 15.57 17.89 -8.43
CA LEU A 122 16.45 18.48 -9.46
C LEU A 122 17.90 18.04 -9.20
N ASP A 123 18.51 17.41 -10.18
CA ASP A 123 19.91 17.02 -10.11
C ASP A 123 20.83 18.23 -9.88
N ALA A 124 21.88 18.04 -9.10
CA ALA A 124 22.82 19.10 -8.77
C ALA A 124 23.53 19.64 -10.01
N ILE A 125 23.32 20.91 -10.35
CA ILE A 125 23.91 21.56 -11.53
C ILE A 125 25.35 21.95 -11.26
N GLY A 126 25.66 22.40 -10.07
CA GLY A 126 26.98 22.92 -9.67
C GLY A 126 27.35 24.26 -10.38
N ASN A 127 28.37 24.92 -9.85
CA ASN A 127 28.84 26.16 -10.42
C ASN A 127 29.49 25.94 -11.80
N LYS A 128 29.32 26.90 -12.71
CA LYS A 128 29.91 26.91 -14.05
C LYS A 128 30.80 28.13 -14.22
N SER A 129 31.77 28.03 -15.10
CA SER A 129 32.60 29.13 -15.53
C SER A 129 32.81 29.09 -17.04
N VAL A 130 32.98 30.25 -17.65
CA VAL A 130 33.17 30.40 -19.08
C VAL A 130 33.98 31.69 -19.34
N ASP A 131 34.84 31.70 -20.32
CA ASP A 131 35.54 32.89 -20.75
C ASP A 131 34.65 33.73 -21.68
N GLU A 132 34.85 35.04 -21.73
CA GLU A 132 34.19 35.94 -22.68
C GLU A 132 34.42 35.44 -24.13
N GLY A 133 33.39 35.49 -24.97
CA GLY A 133 33.40 34.98 -26.34
C GLY A 133 33.32 33.45 -26.46
N ALA A 134 33.41 32.68 -25.38
CA ALA A 134 33.27 31.24 -25.42
C ALA A 134 31.82 30.78 -25.15
N LEU A 135 31.41 29.66 -25.72
CA LEU A 135 30.07 29.09 -25.51
C LEU A 135 30.03 28.25 -24.21
N LEU A 136 29.17 28.65 -23.29
CA LEU A 136 28.74 27.81 -22.18
C LEU A 136 27.42 27.11 -22.55
N THR A 137 27.43 25.78 -22.54
CA THR A 137 26.19 25.01 -22.70
C THR A 137 26.19 23.82 -21.73
N PHE A 138 25.04 23.53 -21.16
CA PHE A 138 24.81 22.35 -20.32
C PHE A 138 23.31 22.02 -20.27
N THR A 139 23.00 20.77 -19.92
CA THR A 139 21.63 20.32 -19.66
C THR A 139 21.40 20.14 -18.19
N ILE A 140 20.16 20.29 -17.76
CA ILE A 140 19.71 19.93 -16.42
C ILE A 140 18.79 18.71 -16.50
N SER A 141 18.69 17.94 -15.41
CA SER A 141 17.83 16.77 -15.29
C SER A 141 17.20 16.74 -13.90
N ALA A 142 16.07 16.03 -13.79
CA ALA A 142 15.38 15.78 -12.55
C ALA A 142 14.72 14.42 -12.60
N THR A 143 14.42 13.86 -11.42
CA THR A 143 13.61 12.65 -11.23
C THR A 143 12.41 12.98 -10.38
N ASP A 144 11.32 12.21 -10.59
CA ASP A 144 10.12 12.31 -9.78
C ASP A 144 9.80 10.94 -9.16
N PRO A 145 9.47 10.87 -7.86
CA PRO A 145 9.04 9.63 -7.23
C PRO A 145 7.71 9.11 -7.78
N ASP A 146 6.83 10.02 -8.26
CA ASP A 146 5.48 9.68 -8.68
C ASP A 146 5.47 9.16 -10.12
N THR A 147 5.01 7.92 -10.24
CA THR A 147 5.03 7.23 -11.54
C THR A 147 4.01 7.81 -12.49
N GLY A 148 4.49 8.39 -13.59
CA GLY A 148 3.64 8.92 -14.66
C GLY A 148 3.56 10.43 -14.70
N ASP A 149 4.17 11.14 -13.75
CA ASP A 149 4.20 12.60 -13.75
C ASP A 149 5.10 13.15 -14.85
N SER A 150 4.68 14.31 -15.35
CA SER A 150 5.36 15.02 -16.41
C SER A 150 6.08 16.23 -15.84
N LEU A 151 7.40 16.29 -16.03
CA LEU A 151 8.24 17.38 -15.54
C LEU A 151 8.30 18.55 -16.50
N THR A 152 8.15 19.75 -15.96
CA THR A 152 8.32 21.01 -16.66
C THR A 152 9.51 21.77 -16.09
N TYR A 153 10.35 22.33 -16.97
CA TYR A 153 11.58 23.01 -16.59
C TYR A 153 11.50 24.50 -16.94
N SER A 154 12.08 25.33 -16.09
CA SER A 154 12.17 26.76 -16.30
C SER A 154 13.48 27.32 -15.76
N ALA A 155 13.85 28.53 -16.23
CA ALA A 155 14.97 29.26 -15.69
C ALA A 155 14.64 30.75 -15.58
N THR A 156 15.14 31.40 -14.54
CA THR A 156 14.93 32.81 -14.28
C THR A 156 16.25 33.51 -13.99
N ASN A 157 16.24 34.85 -14.06
CA ASN A 157 17.41 35.72 -13.82
C ASN A 157 18.61 35.36 -14.73
N LEU A 158 18.32 34.98 -15.96
CA LEU A 158 19.35 34.67 -16.95
C LEU A 158 20.16 35.93 -17.30
N PRO A 159 21.50 35.83 -17.48
CA PRO A 159 22.30 36.91 -18.03
C PRO A 159 21.78 37.38 -19.39
N THR A 160 22.05 38.59 -19.73
CA THR A 160 21.68 39.14 -21.06
C THR A 160 22.32 38.27 -22.15
N GLY A 161 21.51 37.84 -23.13
CA GLY A 161 21.94 36.96 -24.23
C GLY A 161 21.94 35.47 -23.89
N ALA A 162 21.77 35.08 -22.62
CA ALA A 162 21.58 33.69 -22.26
C ALA A 162 20.18 33.19 -22.55
N THR A 163 20.06 31.92 -22.86
CA THR A 163 18.79 31.25 -23.18
C THR A 163 18.69 29.93 -22.42
N PHE A 164 17.46 29.55 -22.12
CA PHE A 164 17.12 28.22 -21.62
C PHE A 164 16.02 27.63 -22.49
N ALA A 165 16.23 26.44 -23.00
CA ALA A 165 15.25 25.70 -23.81
C ALA A 165 14.58 24.62 -22.95
N PRO A 166 13.33 24.83 -22.45
CA PRO A 166 12.68 23.90 -21.52
C PRO A 166 12.50 22.48 -22.05
N LEU A 167 12.22 22.32 -23.35
CA LEU A 167 11.98 21.01 -23.98
C LEU A 167 13.24 20.15 -24.09
N THR A 168 14.39 20.77 -24.24
CA THR A 168 15.69 20.09 -24.30
C THR A 168 16.48 20.26 -23.02
N GLN A 169 15.92 20.98 -22.02
CA GLN A 169 16.51 21.26 -20.72
C GLN A 169 17.91 21.91 -20.84
N THR A 170 18.16 22.63 -21.93
CA THR A 170 19.47 23.13 -22.29
C THR A 170 19.60 24.62 -22.02
N PHE A 171 20.57 24.98 -21.19
CA PHE A 171 21.08 26.34 -21.05
C PHE A 171 22.14 26.59 -22.09
N SER A 172 22.16 27.81 -22.67
CA SER A 172 23.18 28.26 -23.62
C SER A 172 23.44 29.75 -23.46
N TRP A 173 24.72 30.13 -23.41
CA TRP A 173 25.16 31.50 -23.31
C TRP A 173 26.56 31.68 -23.87
N THR A 174 26.80 32.78 -24.61
CA THR A 174 28.10 33.24 -25.01
C THR A 174 28.24 34.67 -24.49
N PRO A 175 28.95 34.91 -23.35
CA PRO A 175 29.11 36.25 -22.82
C PRO A 175 29.96 37.09 -23.79
N ASP A 176 29.61 38.36 -23.91
CA ASP A 176 30.44 39.33 -24.65
C ASP A 176 31.52 39.98 -23.76
N ASP A 177 32.39 40.77 -24.38
CA ASP A 177 33.56 41.42 -23.72
C ASP A 177 33.17 42.43 -22.63
N THR A 178 31.88 42.69 -22.42
CA THR A 178 31.36 43.58 -21.35
C THR A 178 30.71 42.82 -20.20
N GLN A 179 30.67 41.50 -20.26
CA GLN A 179 29.90 40.65 -19.36
C GLN A 179 30.78 39.88 -18.39
N SER A 180 32.04 40.31 -18.18
CA SER A 180 32.86 39.75 -17.15
C SER A 180 32.28 39.94 -15.75
N GLY A 181 32.24 38.91 -14.93
CA GLY A 181 31.67 39.01 -13.58
C GLY A 181 31.05 37.72 -13.04
N SER A 182 30.27 37.86 -11.98
CA SER A 182 29.57 36.75 -11.32
C SER A 182 28.06 36.92 -11.39
N TYR A 183 27.36 35.91 -11.85
CA TYR A 183 25.90 35.86 -12.01
C TYR A 183 25.34 34.87 -10.99
N SER A 184 25.20 35.26 -9.71
CA SER A 184 24.85 34.41 -8.59
C SER A 184 23.34 34.14 -8.41
N THR A 185 22.49 34.78 -9.25
CA THR A 185 21.01 34.70 -9.11
C THR A 185 20.32 33.86 -10.16
N VAL A 186 21.08 33.23 -11.07
CA VAL A 186 20.50 32.33 -12.09
C VAL A 186 19.87 31.12 -11.39
N THR A 187 18.56 30.96 -11.61
CA THR A 187 17.77 29.93 -10.94
C THR A 187 17.12 29.00 -11.95
N PHE A 188 17.27 27.72 -11.76
CA PHE A 188 16.57 26.67 -12.51
C PHE A 188 15.51 26.03 -11.59
N THR A 189 14.34 25.79 -12.17
CA THR A 189 13.20 25.19 -11.44
C THR A 189 12.64 24.04 -12.26
N VAL A 190 12.28 22.96 -11.61
CA VAL A 190 11.49 21.87 -12.14
C VAL A 190 10.17 21.83 -11.37
N ALA A 191 9.09 21.52 -12.04
CA ALA A 191 7.77 21.28 -11.46
C ALA A 191 7.12 20.08 -12.17
N ASP A 192 6.41 19.28 -11.41
CA ASP A 192 5.55 18.22 -11.88
C ASP A 192 4.17 18.75 -12.31
N ASN A 193 3.29 17.87 -12.71
CA ASN A 193 1.88 18.15 -13.01
C ASN A 193 0.92 17.56 -11.98
N GLY A 194 1.43 17.01 -10.90
CA GLY A 194 0.65 16.47 -9.79
C GLY A 194 -0.14 17.54 -9.06
N THR A 195 -1.10 17.13 -8.28
CA THR A 195 -1.89 18.02 -7.41
C THR A 195 -1.62 17.64 -5.95
N PRO A 196 -1.21 18.61 -5.11
CA PRO A 196 -0.97 18.33 -3.69
C PRO A 196 -2.21 17.89 -2.94
#